data_679cf85240498b2e57b1aed688283f01
#
_entry.id   679cf85240498b2e57b1aed688283f01
#
_cell.length_a   1.000
_cell.length_b   1.000
_cell.length_c   1.000
_cell.angle_alpha   90.00
_cell.angle_beta   90.00
_cell.angle_gamma   90.00
#
_symmetry.space_group_name_H-M   'P 1'
#
loop_
_entity.id
_entity.type
_entity.pdbx_description
1 polymer ?
#
loop_
_entity_poly.entity_id
_entity_poly.type
_entity_poly.pdbx_seq_one_letter_code
_entity_poly.pdbx_strand_id
1 'polypeptide(L)'
;IEDYSSAITTYTNALQVARISYGLESDEQFRALESLIDNNGKMDAWQDVDDLQHLRFHINDRLYETLDPRYFTALSQFADWRLRVLRENLLELNSRGLTDVAADLSDLYGQAIASIEIQGDAKPENLLQMIYGKSQADISLARSVANTPFSNFQGTVSPYITVTRCRNVPNGQGQVVRQCTNVRRENPRYMQSQQEAKRFALIRYTRVVEDSINKMRGIRDQSSNLSPEELS
;
A
#
# COMPACT_ATOMS: atom_id res chain seq x y z
N ILE A 1 2.94 31.65 23.06
CA ILE A 1 3.52 30.99 21.87
C ILE A 1 3.84 29.59 22.31
N GLU A 2 3.16 28.61 21.72
CA GLU A 2 3.41 27.21 22.03
C GLU A 2 4.77 26.84 21.43
N ASP A 3 5.70 26.41 22.30
CA ASP A 3 7.07 26.03 21.88
C ASP A 3 7.10 24.51 21.56
N TYR A 4 6.58 24.16 20.40
CA TYR A 4 6.57 22.79 19.93
C TYR A 4 7.99 22.22 19.74
N SER A 5 8.98 23.04 19.39
CA SER A 5 10.36 22.61 19.21
C SER A 5 10.99 22.13 20.52
N SER A 6 10.82 22.89 21.61
CA SER A 6 11.28 22.47 22.93
C SER A 6 10.53 21.23 23.44
N ALA A 7 9.22 21.12 23.12
CA ALA A 7 8.44 19.93 23.45
C ALA A 7 8.99 18.69 22.71
N ILE A 8 9.27 18.78 21.42
CA ILE A 8 9.86 17.70 20.62
C ILE A 8 11.19 17.25 21.22
N THR A 9 12.08 18.20 21.55
CA THR A 9 13.36 17.88 22.20
C THR A 9 13.17 17.13 23.51
N THR A 10 12.24 17.59 24.35
CA THR A 10 11.94 16.98 25.64
C THR A 10 11.40 15.55 25.50
N TYR A 11 10.43 15.34 24.60
CA TYR A 11 9.86 14.01 24.38
C TYR A 11 10.81 13.07 23.65
N THR A 12 11.71 13.57 22.80
CA THR A 12 12.80 12.78 22.23
C THR A 12 13.72 12.22 23.33
N ASN A 13 14.10 13.06 24.29
CA ASN A 13 14.88 12.60 25.43
C ASN A 13 14.11 11.59 26.30
N ALA A 14 12.82 11.84 26.54
CA ALA A 14 11.96 10.91 27.27
C ALA A 14 11.86 9.55 26.58
N LEU A 15 11.73 9.53 25.25
CA LEU A 15 11.73 8.32 24.44
C LEU A 15 13.05 7.54 24.57
N GLN A 16 14.18 8.23 24.54
CA GLN A 16 15.50 7.58 24.74
C GLN A 16 15.65 7.00 26.15
N VAL A 17 15.18 7.71 27.18
CA VAL A 17 15.18 7.18 28.55
C VAL A 17 14.30 5.94 28.65
N ALA A 18 13.09 5.94 28.07
CA ALA A 18 12.22 4.78 28.05
C ALA A 18 12.91 3.57 27.38
N ARG A 19 13.55 3.78 26.22
CA ARG A 19 14.28 2.72 25.50
C ARG A 19 15.43 2.13 26.32
N ILE A 20 16.19 2.96 27.02
CA ILE A 20 17.31 2.51 27.85
C ILE A 20 16.80 1.75 29.08
N SER A 21 15.70 2.21 29.68
CA SER A 21 15.19 1.66 30.92
C SER A 21 14.34 0.41 30.77
N TYR A 22 13.54 0.33 29.69
CA TYR A 22 12.53 -0.70 29.49
C TYR A 22 12.73 -1.52 28.18
N GLY A 23 13.70 -1.14 27.34
CA GLY A 23 14.00 -1.81 26.08
C GLY A 23 13.34 -1.15 24.87
N LEU A 24 13.72 -1.66 23.68
CA LEU A 24 13.28 -1.11 22.40
C LEU A 24 11.82 -1.46 22.06
N GLU A 25 11.30 -2.53 22.63
CA GLU A 25 9.95 -3.02 22.44
C GLU A 25 9.20 -2.94 23.76
N SER A 26 8.79 -1.74 24.16
CA SER A 26 8.11 -1.48 25.45
C SER A 26 6.99 -0.48 25.27
N ASP A 27 5.86 -0.72 25.90
CA ASP A 27 4.69 0.16 25.92
C ASP A 27 4.94 1.49 26.67
N GLU A 28 5.95 1.54 27.53
CA GLU A 28 6.41 2.77 28.19
C GLU A 28 6.85 3.86 27.19
N GLN A 29 7.12 3.50 25.94
CA GLN A 29 7.46 4.42 24.87
C GLN A 29 6.25 5.17 24.31
N PHE A 30 5.03 4.61 24.42
CA PHE A 30 3.87 5.13 23.68
C PHE A 30 3.51 6.56 24.04
N ARG A 31 3.59 6.93 25.33
CA ARG A 31 3.29 8.30 25.75
C ARG A 31 4.22 9.33 25.10
N ALA A 32 5.51 9.02 25.02
CA ALA A 32 6.48 9.91 24.38
C ALA A 32 6.26 9.95 22.86
N LEU A 33 5.98 8.81 22.22
CA LEU A 33 5.68 8.72 20.79
C LEU A 33 4.42 9.50 20.42
N GLU A 34 3.34 9.39 21.16
CA GLU A 34 2.10 10.13 20.93
C GLU A 34 2.34 11.65 21.02
N SER A 35 3.07 12.08 22.04
CA SER A 35 3.43 13.49 22.20
C SER A 35 4.33 14.00 21.05
N LEU A 36 5.27 13.19 20.58
CA LEU A 36 6.11 13.52 19.42
C LEU A 36 5.30 13.62 18.14
N ILE A 37 4.39 12.67 17.89
CA ILE A 37 3.49 12.67 16.72
C ILE A 37 2.63 13.95 16.72
N ASP A 38 2.03 14.30 17.84
CA ASP A 38 1.18 15.49 17.98
C ASP A 38 1.97 16.79 17.74
N ASN A 39 3.14 16.94 18.37
CA ASN A 39 3.94 18.16 18.24
C ASN A 39 4.57 18.30 16.84
N ASN A 40 5.06 17.22 16.22
CA ASN A 40 5.54 17.24 14.84
C ASN A 40 4.40 17.55 13.86
N GLY A 41 3.19 17.00 14.10
CA GLY A 41 2.00 17.31 13.29
C GLY A 41 1.62 18.79 13.34
N LYS A 42 1.75 19.45 14.50
CA LYS A 42 1.52 20.90 14.66
C LYS A 42 2.58 21.79 13.98
N MET A 43 3.71 21.21 13.65
CA MET A 43 4.79 21.86 12.89
C MET A 43 4.79 21.48 11.40
N ASP A 44 3.80 20.74 10.94
CA ASP A 44 3.72 20.19 9.58
C ASP A 44 4.94 19.31 9.19
N ALA A 45 5.66 18.77 10.17
CA ALA A 45 6.81 17.88 9.97
C ALA A 45 6.32 16.46 9.64
N TRP A 46 5.64 16.30 8.51
CA TRP A 46 4.89 15.08 8.16
C TRP A 46 5.77 13.85 7.97
N GLN A 47 7.02 14.01 7.54
CA GLN A 47 7.96 12.90 7.42
C GLN A 47 8.31 12.34 8.81
N ASP A 48 8.55 13.21 9.79
CA ASP A 48 8.83 12.79 11.17
C ASP A 48 7.59 12.13 11.79
N VAL A 49 6.40 12.64 11.49
CA VAL A 49 5.13 12.00 11.90
C VAL A 49 5.02 10.59 11.32
N ASP A 50 5.33 10.40 10.04
CA ASP A 50 5.26 9.09 9.38
C ASP A 50 6.23 8.10 10.03
N ASP A 51 7.47 8.48 10.25
CA ASP A 51 8.49 7.66 10.90
C ASP A 51 8.07 7.25 12.33
N LEU A 52 7.48 8.18 13.09
CA LEU A 52 6.99 7.93 14.45
C LEU A 52 5.75 7.03 14.47
N GLN A 53 4.84 7.18 13.49
CA GLN A 53 3.67 6.31 13.34
C GLN A 53 4.09 4.87 12.99
N HIS A 54 5.06 4.71 12.09
CA HIS A 54 5.65 3.41 11.78
C HIS A 54 6.29 2.77 13.00
N LEU A 55 7.08 3.54 13.75
CA LEU A 55 7.73 3.04 14.96
C LEU A 55 6.69 2.61 16.01
N ARG A 56 5.65 3.43 16.25
CA ARG A 56 4.58 3.13 17.20
C ARG A 56 3.85 1.84 16.81
N PHE A 57 3.49 1.69 15.53
CA PHE A 57 2.84 0.49 15.05
C PHE A 57 3.75 -0.74 15.17
N HIS A 58 5.03 -0.62 14.80
CA HIS A 58 6.00 -1.70 14.94
C HIS A 58 6.12 -2.20 16.38
N ILE A 59 6.19 -1.31 17.37
CA ILE A 59 6.24 -1.70 18.80
C ILE A 59 4.96 -2.44 19.18
N ASN A 60 3.77 -1.95 18.76
CA ASN A 60 2.52 -2.64 19.03
C ASN A 60 2.45 -4.04 18.41
N ASP A 61 2.88 -4.18 17.16
CA ASP A 61 2.93 -5.46 16.43
C ASP A 61 3.85 -6.49 17.09
N ARG A 62 4.89 -6.03 17.79
CA ARG A 62 5.81 -6.88 18.55
C ARG A 62 5.31 -7.24 19.95
N LEU A 63 4.54 -6.36 20.56
CA LEU A 63 4.04 -6.54 21.92
C LEU A 63 2.74 -7.33 22.01
N TYR A 64 1.88 -7.21 21.00
CA TYR A 64 0.52 -7.72 21.09
C TYR A 64 0.22 -8.71 19.96
N GLU A 65 -0.46 -9.79 20.33
CA GLU A 65 -0.97 -10.75 19.35
C GLU A 65 -2.10 -10.15 18.50
N THR A 66 -2.33 -10.69 17.30
CA THR A 66 -3.32 -10.16 16.34
C THR A 66 -4.75 -10.10 16.89
N LEU A 67 -5.12 -10.92 17.87
CA LEU A 67 -6.45 -10.87 18.51
C LEU A 67 -6.53 -9.94 19.73
N ASP A 68 -5.42 -9.35 20.16
CA ASP A 68 -5.42 -8.40 21.28
C ASP A 68 -6.15 -7.11 20.86
N PRO A 69 -7.10 -6.60 21.65
CA PRO A 69 -7.78 -5.33 21.35
C PRO A 69 -6.83 -4.14 21.18
N ARG A 70 -5.66 -4.17 21.81
CA ARG A 70 -4.62 -3.14 21.67
C ARG A 70 -3.99 -3.17 20.29
N TYR A 71 -3.76 -4.37 19.72
CA TYR A 71 -3.31 -4.51 18.35
C TYR A 71 -4.31 -3.89 17.35
N PHE A 72 -5.61 -4.18 17.51
CA PHE A 72 -6.65 -3.60 16.65
C PHE A 72 -6.68 -2.08 16.73
N THR A 73 -6.57 -1.54 17.94
CA THR A 73 -6.51 -0.08 18.13
C THR A 73 -5.29 0.52 17.44
N ALA A 74 -4.12 -0.11 17.57
CA ALA A 74 -2.88 0.34 16.93
C ALA A 74 -2.97 0.24 15.40
N LEU A 75 -3.49 -0.86 14.88
CA LEU A 75 -3.72 -1.06 13.44
C LEU A 75 -4.66 0.01 12.88
N SER A 76 -5.79 0.27 13.54
CA SER A 76 -6.74 1.30 13.13
C SER A 76 -6.09 2.68 13.08
N GLN A 77 -5.39 3.07 14.14
CA GLN A 77 -4.70 4.36 14.21
C GLN A 77 -3.61 4.52 13.13
N PHE A 78 -2.84 3.47 12.87
CA PHE A 78 -1.84 3.48 11.80
C PHE A 78 -2.49 3.56 10.43
N ALA A 79 -3.56 2.80 10.22
CA ALA A 79 -4.30 2.81 8.96
C ALA A 79 -4.96 4.17 8.69
N ASP A 80 -5.55 4.82 9.71
CA ASP A 80 -6.12 6.17 9.59
C ASP A 80 -5.06 7.18 9.17
N TRP A 81 -3.85 7.08 9.72
CA TRP A 81 -2.72 7.88 9.28
C TRP A 81 -2.38 7.62 7.81
N ARG A 82 -2.22 6.36 7.39
CA ARG A 82 -1.90 6.00 6.00
C ARG A 82 -2.98 6.45 5.02
N LEU A 83 -4.26 6.32 5.38
CA LEU A 83 -5.38 6.82 4.59
C LEU A 83 -5.39 8.35 4.49
N ARG A 84 -4.96 9.04 5.56
CA ARG A 84 -4.79 10.49 5.53
C ARG A 84 -3.64 10.89 4.60
N VAL A 85 -2.50 10.20 4.64
CA VAL A 85 -1.39 10.41 3.69
C VAL A 85 -1.87 10.23 2.24
N LEU A 86 -2.66 9.19 1.95
CA LEU A 86 -3.22 8.95 0.61
C LEU A 86 -4.18 10.05 0.15
N ARG A 87 -4.98 10.61 1.07
CA ARG A 87 -6.00 11.60 0.77
C ARG A 87 -5.44 13.01 0.56
N GLU A 88 -4.51 13.38 1.43
CA GLU A 88 -3.98 14.75 1.54
C GLU A 88 -2.61 14.88 0.91
N ASN A 89 -1.95 13.76 0.58
CA ASN A 89 -0.58 13.69 0.08
C ASN A 89 0.43 14.45 0.97
N LEU A 90 0.31 14.29 2.29
CA LEU A 90 1.12 15.00 3.29
C LEU A 90 2.63 14.78 3.14
N LEU A 91 3.03 13.66 2.56
CA LEU A 91 4.45 13.31 2.33
C LEU A 91 4.96 13.74 0.95
N GLU A 92 4.17 14.51 0.19
CA GLU A 92 4.51 14.98 -1.17
C GLU A 92 4.95 13.86 -2.12
N LEU A 93 4.33 12.68 -1.98
CA LEU A 93 4.65 11.50 -2.76
C LEU A 93 4.21 11.67 -4.22
N ASN A 94 5.02 11.14 -5.13
CA ASN A 94 4.59 10.97 -6.51
C ASN A 94 3.55 9.83 -6.65
N SER A 95 2.95 9.69 -7.83
CA SER A 95 1.91 8.69 -8.07
C SER A 95 2.34 7.25 -7.73
N ARG A 96 3.62 6.92 -7.90
CA ARG A 96 4.15 5.60 -7.54
C ARG A 96 4.20 5.44 -6.01
N GLY A 97 4.75 6.41 -5.28
CA GLY A 97 4.78 6.36 -3.82
C GLY A 97 3.39 6.27 -3.20
N LEU A 98 2.40 7.00 -3.73
CA LEU A 98 1.01 6.87 -3.28
C LEU A 98 0.44 5.46 -3.57
N THR A 99 0.81 4.85 -4.69
CA THR A 99 0.41 3.47 -5.01
C THR A 99 1.07 2.48 -4.05
N ASP A 100 2.34 2.67 -3.73
CA ASP A 100 3.08 1.82 -2.79
C ASP A 100 2.45 1.91 -1.39
N VAL A 101 2.14 3.11 -0.89
CA VAL A 101 1.43 3.32 0.40
C VAL A 101 0.08 2.58 0.43
N ALA A 102 -0.69 2.65 -0.64
CA ALA A 102 -1.99 1.98 -0.70
C ALA A 102 -1.85 0.45 -0.79
N ALA A 103 -0.81 -0.06 -1.48
CA ALA A 103 -0.50 -1.48 -1.56
C ALA A 103 -0.09 -2.03 -0.20
N ASP A 104 0.85 -1.36 0.49
CA ASP A 104 1.31 -1.74 1.83
C ASP A 104 0.15 -1.80 2.83
N LEU A 105 -0.76 -0.81 2.77
CA LEU A 105 -1.94 -0.79 3.63
C LEU A 105 -2.92 -1.92 3.31
N SER A 106 -3.17 -2.20 2.03
CA SER A 106 -4.02 -3.33 1.62
C SER A 106 -3.42 -4.66 2.08
N ASP A 107 -2.11 -4.85 1.96
CA ASP A 107 -1.41 -6.06 2.38
C ASP A 107 -1.43 -6.23 3.89
N LEU A 108 -1.22 -5.14 4.66
CA LEU A 108 -1.30 -5.13 6.12
C LEU A 108 -2.67 -5.60 6.60
N TYR A 109 -3.74 -5.02 6.08
CA TYR A 109 -5.09 -5.47 6.39
C TYR A 109 -5.36 -6.90 5.95
N GLY A 110 -4.83 -7.30 4.78
CA GLY A 110 -4.96 -8.66 4.26
C GLY A 110 -4.35 -9.69 5.21
N GLN A 111 -3.16 -9.41 5.75
CA GLN A 111 -2.48 -10.26 6.72
C GLN A 111 -3.24 -10.34 8.04
N ALA A 112 -3.71 -9.21 8.56
CA ALA A 112 -4.50 -9.17 9.79
C ALA A 112 -5.81 -9.97 9.65
N ILE A 113 -6.54 -9.80 8.55
CA ILE A 113 -7.78 -10.54 8.27
C ILE A 113 -7.49 -12.05 8.19
N ALA A 114 -6.45 -12.46 7.45
CA ALA A 114 -6.09 -13.87 7.31
C ALA A 114 -5.71 -14.50 8.65
N SER A 115 -4.95 -13.80 9.51
CA SER A 115 -4.59 -14.27 10.85
C SER A 115 -5.82 -14.49 11.72
N ILE A 116 -6.79 -13.59 11.65
CA ILE A 116 -8.05 -13.68 12.39
C ILE A 116 -8.92 -14.85 11.89
N GLU A 117 -9.05 -15.01 10.58
CA GLU A 117 -9.84 -16.10 9.98
C GLU A 117 -9.26 -17.48 10.35
N ILE A 118 -7.93 -17.60 10.47
CA ILE A 118 -7.28 -18.86 10.89
C ILE A 118 -7.55 -19.16 12.37
N GLN A 119 -7.57 -18.15 13.23
CA GLN A 119 -7.75 -18.33 14.68
C GLN A 119 -9.21 -18.56 15.08
N GLY A 120 -10.16 -18.13 14.26
CA GLY A 120 -11.61 -18.47 14.38
C GLY A 120 -12.38 -17.77 15.49
N ASP A 121 -11.75 -16.94 16.32
CA ASP A 121 -12.33 -16.32 17.53
C ASP A 121 -12.59 -14.80 17.39
N ALA A 122 -12.56 -14.27 16.17
CA ALA A 122 -12.74 -12.83 15.97
C ALA A 122 -14.18 -12.38 16.19
N LYS A 123 -14.33 -11.27 16.89
CA LYS A 123 -15.60 -10.55 16.92
C LYS A 123 -15.94 -10.06 15.53
N PRO A 124 -17.19 -10.25 15.06
CA PRO A 124 -17.61 -9.80 13.73
C PRO A 124 -17.32 -8.32 13.45
N GLU A 125 -17.44 -7.47 14.48
CA GLU A 125 -17.21 -6.03 14.39
C GLU A 125 -15.74 -5.71 14.00
N ASN A 126 -14.77 -6.39 14.63
CA ASN A 126 -13.36 -6.20 14.32
C ASN A 126 -13.03 -6.61 12.88
N LEU A 127 -13.60 -7.73 12.43
CA LEU A 127 -13.41 -8.22 11.07
C LEU A 127 -14.05 -7.27 10.04
N LEU A 128 -15.24 -6.74 10.34
CA LEU A 128 -15.95 -5.79 9.50
C LEU A 128 -15.12 -4.51 9.29
N GLN A 129 -14.61 -3.92 10.39
CA GLN A 129 -13.79 -2.72 10.34
C GLN A 129 -12.52 -2.93 9.50
N MET A 130 -11.85 -4.07 9.64
CA MET A 130 -10.65 -4.38 8.85
C MET A 130 -10.94 -4.57 7.36
N ILE A 131 -12.02 -5.28 7.02
CA ILE A 131 -12.42 -5.47 5.61
C ILE A 131 -12.80 -4.12 5.00
N TYR A 132 -13.47 -3.25 5.75
CA TYR A 132 -13.79 -1.89 5.31
C TYR A 132 -12.52 -1.07 5.04
N GLY A 133 -11.57 -1.05 5.98
CA GLY A 133 -10.29 -0.37 5.82
C GLY A 133 -9.50 -0.89 4.61
N LYS A 134 -9.43 -2.22 4.44
CA LYS A 134 -8.84 -2.85 3.26
C LYS A 134 -9.51 -2.39 1.97
N SER A 135 -10.84 -2.34 1.95
CA SER A 135 -11.58 -1.89 0.77
C SER A 135 -11.25 -0.45 0.38
N GLN A 136 -11.03 0.44 1.35
CA GLN A 136 -10.61 1.82 1.07
C GLN A 136 -9.22 1.89 0.44
N ALA A 137 -8.27 1.08 0.92
CA ALA A 137 -6.94 0.97 0.32
C ALA A 137 -7.02 0.41 -1.12
N ASP A 138 -7.80 -0.65 -1.35
CA ASP A 138 -8.00 -1.26 -2.66
C ASP A 138 -8.69 -0.32 -3.66
N ILE A 139 -9.65 0.51 -3.20
CA ILE A 139 -10.26 1.57 -4.02
C ILE A 139 -9.22 2.63 -4.40
N SER A 140 -8.33 2.98 -3.47
CA SER A 140 -7.25 3.93 -3.75
C SER A 140 -6.28 3.38 -4.79
N LEU A 141 -5.95 2.08 -4.73
CA LEU A 141 -5.17 1.36 -5.75
C LEU A 141 -5.87 1.36 -7.11
N ALA A 142 -7.16 1.04 -7.15
CA ALA A 142 -7.94 1.05 -8.38
C ALA A 142 -7.94 2.44 -9.03
N ARG A 143 -8.11 3.51 -8.23
CA ARG A 143 -8.04 4.90 -8.70
C ARG A 143 -6.66 5.27 -9.22
N SER A 144 -5.60 4.87 -8.53
CA SER A 144 -4.21 5.08 -8.99
C SER A 144 -3.98 4.42 -10.35
N VAL A 145 -4.37 3.15 -10.51
CA VAL A 145 -4.29 2.42 -11.79
C VAL A 145 -5.13 3.11 -12.88
N ALA A 146 -6.34 3.56 -12.57
CA ALA A 146 -7.21 4.24 -13.52
C ALA A 146 -6.56 5.54 -14.05
N ASN A 147 -5.93 6.30 -13.19
CA ASN A 147 -5.30 7.58 -13.52
C ASN A 147 -3.91 7.43 -14.17
N THR A 148 -3.25 6.27 -14.01
CA THR A 148 -1.93 6.02 -14.59
C THR A 148 -2.03 5.81 -16.11
N PRO A 149 -1.26 6.52 -16.95
CA PRO A 149 -1.22 6.29 -18.38
C PRO A 149 -0.83 4.83 -18.70
N PHE A 150 -1.44 4.24 -19.74
CA PHE A 150 -1.15 2.85 -20.11
C PHE A 150 0.33 2.64 -20.50
N SER A 151 1.01 3.68 -21.00
CA SER A 151 2.44 3.64 -21.33
C SER A 151 3.35 3.34 -20.14
N ASN A 152 2.87 3.54 -18.92
CA ASN A 152 3.62 3.24 -17.70
C ASN A 152 3.50 1.77 -17.26
N PHE A 153 2.61 1.01 -17.92
CA PHE A 153 2.48 -0.42 -17.64
C PHE A 153 3.46 -1.21 -18.52
N GLN A 154 4.05 -2.23 -17.93
CA GLN A 154 4.84 -3.19 -18.70
C GLN A 154 3.90 -4.02 -19.56
N GLY A 155 4.13 -4.02 -20.89
CA GLY A 155 3.37 -4.85 -21.81
C GLY A 155 3.63 -6.35 -21.57
N THR A 156 2.65 -7.18 -21.91
CA THR A 156 2.72 -8.65 -21.81
C THR A 156 3.56 -9.29 -22.89
N VAL A 157 3.95 -8.51 -23.91
CA VAL A 157 4.85 -8.93 -24.99
C VAL A 157 6.14 -8.10 -24.96
N SER A 158 7.19 -8.59 -25.60
CA SER A 158 8.46 -7.83 -25.70
C SER A 158 8.25 -6.51 -26.46
N PRO A 159 8.85 -5.38 -26.01
CA PRO A 159 8.80 -4.11 -26.74
C PRO A 159 9.49 -4.14 -28.09
N TYR A 160 10.33 -5.14 -28.32
CA TYR A 160 11.06 -5.32 -29.57
C TYR A 160 10.89 -6.72 -30.12
N ILE A 161 10.90 -6.80 -31.46
CA ILE A 161 10.94 -8.05 -32.22
C ILE A 161 12.17 -8.08 -33.11
N THR A 162 12.70 -9.26 -33.37
CA THR A 162 13.77 -9.47 -34.32
C THR A 162 13.16 -9.86 -35.67
N VAL A 163 13.46 -9.12 -36.74
CA VAL A 163 12.98 -9.36 -38.06
C VAL A 163 14.18 -9.62 -38.98
N THR A 164 14.17 -10.74 -39.69
CA THR A 164 15.19 -11.01 -40.67
C THR A 164 14.91 -10.22 -41.95
N ARG A 165 15.82 -9.31 -42.32
CA ARG A 165 15.78 -8.58 -43.57
C ARG A 165 16.81 -9.17 -44.51
N CYS A 166 16.35 -9.60 -45.70
CA CYS A 166 17.19 -10.10 -46.77
C CYS A 166 17.25 -9.06 -47.90
N ARG A 167 18.47 -8.85 -48.41
CA ARG A 167 18.71 -8.06 -49.61
C ARG A 167 19.61 -8.85 -50.57
N ASN A 168 19.40 -8.64 -51.86
CA ASN A 168 20.28 -9.16 -52.89
C ASN A 168 21.47 -8.21 -53.02
N VAL A 169 22.69 -8.73 -52.86
CA VAL A 169 23.93 -7.96 -53.00
C VAL A 169 24.84 -8.63 -54.02
N PRO A 170 25.51 -7.88 -54.91
CA PRO A 170 26.51 -8.46 -55.79
C PRO A 170 27.70 -8.93 -54.95
N ASN A 171 28.17 -10.15 -55.19
CA ASN A 171 29.46 -10.58 -54.65
C ASN A 171 30.60 -10.06 -55.54
N GLY A 172 31.85 -10.14 -55.06
CA GLY A 172 33.04 -9.68 -55.80
C GLY A 172 33.28 -10.40 -57.16
N GLN A 173 32.49 -11.40 -57.50
CA GLN A 173 32.53 -12.16 -58.76
C GLN A 173 31.38 -11.84 -59.71
N GLY A 174 30.60 -10.78 -59.42
CA GLY A 174 29.48 -10.36 -60.26
C GLY A 174 28.19 -11.18 -60.10
N GLN A 175 28.14 -12.15 -59.18
CA GLN A 175 26.94 -12.90 -58.87
C GLN A 175 26.11 -12.19 -57.81
N VAL A 176 24.79 -12.27 -57.91
CA VAL A 176 23.86 -11.74 -56.90
C VAL A 176 23.62 -12.79 -55.82
N VAL A 177 24.04 -12.50 -54.59
CA VAL A 177 23.81 -13.36 -53.42
C VAL A 177 22.81 -12.72 -52.49
N ARG A 178 21.95 -13.55 -51.90
CA ARG A 178 20.96 -13.10 -50.93
C ARG A 178 21.64 -13.03 -49.54
N GLN A 179 21.82 -11.80 -49.06
CA GLN A 179 22.36 -11.54 -47.71
C GLN A 179 21.20 -11.21 -46.75
N CYS A 180 21.10 -11.98 -45.65
CA CYS A 180 20.09 -11.80 -44.64
C CYS A 180 20.75 -11.31 -43.33
N THR A 181 20.17 -10.26 -42.73
CA THR A 181 20.60 -9.70 -41.45
C THR A 181 19.39 -9.62 -40.52
N ASN A 182 19.62 -9.93 -39.26
CA ASN A 182 18.62 -9.78 -38.21
C ASN A 182 18.62 -8.33 -37.70
N VAL A 183 17.46 -7.69 -37.83
CA VAL A 183 17.27 -6.29 -37.41
C VAL A 183 16.25 -6.26 -36.26
N ARG A 184 16.62 -5.62 -35.14
CA ARG A 184 15.69 -5.35 -34.06
C ARG A 184 14.75 -4.21 -34.44
N ARG A 185 13.45 -4.40 -34.27
CA ARG A 185 12.42 -3.39 -34.53
C ARG A 185 11.45 -3.31 -33.39
N GLU A 186 10.82 -2.15 -33.23
CA GLU A 186 9.72 -1.99 -32.29
C GLU A 186 8.59 -2.97 -32.59
N ASN A 187 8.04 -3.56 -31.55
CA ASN A 187 6.93 -4.48 -31.65
C ASN A 187 5.62 -3.69 -31.77
N PRO A 188 4.91 -3.73 -32.91
CA PRO A 188 3.69 -2.97 -33.09
C PRO A 188 2.56 -3.39 -32.14
N ARG A 189 2.65 -4.58 -31.51
CA ARG A 189 1.68 -5.07 -30.53
C ARG A 189 2.00 -4.62 -29.10
N TYR A 190 3.17 -3.98 -28.86
CA TYR A 190 3.58 -3.64 -27.49
C TYR A 190 2.62 -2.64 -26.85
N MET A 191 2.22 -1.59 -27.56
CA MET A 191 1.28 -0.59 -27.06
C MET A 191 -0.07 -1.20 -26.69
N GLN A 192 -0.60 -2.09 -27.53
CA GLN A 192 -1.84 -2.82 -27.22
C GLN A 192 -1.67 -3.67 -25.95
N SER A 193 -0.55 -4.37 -25.81
CA SER A 193 -0.28 -5.18 -24.63
C SER A 193 -0.15 -4.37 -23.34
N GLN A 194 0.32 -3.11 -23.41
CA GLN A 194 0.31 -2.18 -22.27
C GLN A 194 -1.12 -1.77 -21.89
N GLN A 195 -2.00 -1.53 -22.86
CA GLN A 195 -3.42 -1.25 -22.60
C GLN A 195 -4.11 -2.45 -21.94
N GLU A 196 -3.83 -3.65 -22.42
CA GLU A 196 -4.34 -4.89 -21.85
C GLU A 196 -3.84 -5.08 -20.41
N ALA A 197 -2.54 -4.84 -20.14
CA ALA A 197 -1.96 -4.91 -18.79
C ALA A 197 -2.66 -3.94 -17.81
N LYS A 198 -2.89 -2.69 -18.24
CA LYS A 198 -3.67 -1.72 -17.46
C LYS A 198 -5.09 -2.23 -17.18
N ARG A 199 -5.78 -2.74 -18.21
CA ARG A 199 -7.14 -3.28 -18.07
C ARG A 199 -7.20 -4.45 -17.09
N PHE A 200 -6.24 -5.38 -17.15
CA PHE A 200 -6.18 -6.50 -16.21
C PHE A 200 -5.92 -6.05 -14.78
N ALA A 201 -5.05 -5.05 -14.58
CA ALA A 201 -4.84 -4.47 -13.26
C ALA A 201 -6.13 -3.85 -12.68
N LEU A 202 -6.88 -3.10 -13.48
CA LEU A 202 -8.18 -2.54 -13.07
C LEU A 202 -9.19 -3.64 -12.70
N ILE A 203 -9.35 -4.66 -13.54
CA ILE A 203 -10.26 -5.79 -13.27
C ILE A 203 -9.86 -6.49 -11.96
N ARG A 204 -8.57 -6.70 -11.72
CA ARG A 204 -8.07 -7.32 -10.49
C ARG A 204 -8.51 -6.52 -9.26
N TYR A 205 -8.25 -5.22 -9.21
CA TYR A 205 -8.60 -4.39 -8.04
C TYR A 205 -10.12 -4.25 -7.86
N THR A 206 -10.89 -4.11 -8.96
CA THR A 206 -12.35 -4.08 -8.88
C THR A 206 -12.89 -5.36 -8.26
N ARG A 207 -12.38 -6.52 -8.66
CA ARG A 207 -12.80 -7.81 -8.10
C ARG A 207 -12.48 -7.91 -6.60
N VAL A 208 -11.29 -7.47 -6.18
CA VAL A 208 -10.91 -7.50 -4.75
C VAL A 208 -11.86 -6.62 -3.91
N VAL A 209 -12.26 -5.45 -4.42
CA VAL A 209 -13.24 -4.60 -3.74
C VAL A 209 -14.63 -5.27 -3.69
N GLU A 210 -15.08 -5.87 -4.80
CA GLU A 210 -16.35 -6.63 -4.84
C GLU A 210 -16.36 -7.79 -3.84
N ASP A 211 -15.27 -8.54 -3.76
CA ASP A 211 -15.12 -9.65 -2.80
C ASP A 211 -15.17 -9.15 -1.35
N SER A 212 -14.53 -8.01 -1.06
CA SER A 212 -14.60 -7.36 0.26
C SER A 212 -16.02 -6.92 0.61
N ILE A 213 -16.75 -6.31 -0.32
CA ILE A 213 -18.15 -5.92 -0.14
C ILE A 213 -19.03 -7.15 0.15
N ASN A 214 -18.83 -8.23 -0.59
CA ASN A 214 -19.59 -9.48 -0.39
C ASN A 214 -19.28 -10.11 0.98
N LYS A 215 -18.02 -10.10 1.43
CA LYS A 215 -17.64 -10.52 2.78
C LYS A 215 -18.33 -9.66 3.86
N MET A 216 -18.30 -8.33 3.73
CA MET A 216 -18.98 -7.42 4.68
C MET A 216 -20.48 -7.69 4.75
N ARG A 217 -21.15 -7.93 3.59
CA ARG A 217 -22.57 -8.32 3.55
C ARG A 217 -22.81 -9.63 4.26
N GLY A 218 -21.97 -10.65 4.05
CA GLY A 218 -22.06 -11.93 4.72
C GLY A 218 -21.94 -11.81 6.23
N ILE A 219 -21.01 -10.99 6.74
CA ILE A 219 -20.86 -10.73 8.18
C ILE A 219 -22.10 -10.03 8.73
N ARG A 220 -22.60 -8.98 8.07
CA ARG A 220 -23.80 -8.26 8.44
C ARG A 220 -25.00 -9.19 8.56
N ASP A 221 -25.21 -10.04 7.55
CA ASP A 221 -26.39 -10.93 7.49
C ASP A 221 -26.34 -12.06 8.52
N GLN A 222 -25.14 -12.42 9.02
CA GLN A 222 -24.92 -13.44 10.04
C GLN A 222 -24.85 -12.89 11.47
N SER A 223 -24.64 -11.59 11.63
CA SER A 223 -24.43 -10.96 12.94
C SER A 223 -25.70 -10.31 13.45
N SER A 224 -26.24 -10.86 14.53
CA SER A 224 -27.38 -10.26 15.26
C SER A 224 -26.97 -9.14 16.22
N ASN A 225 -25.68 -8.86 16.40
CA ASN A 225 -25.12 -7.98 17.42
C ASN A 225 -24.50 -6.68 16.87
N LEU A 226 -24.58 -6.45 15.56
CA LEU A 226 -24.08 -5.20 14.98
C LEU A 226 -25.02 -4.03 15.32
N SER A 227 -24.42 -2.88 15.67
CA SER A 227 -25.18 -1.65 15.93
C SER A 227 -25.87 -1.14 14.64
N PRO A 228 -26.94 -0.35 14.75
CA PRO A 228 -27.58 0.26 13.57
C PRO A 228 -26.66 1.10 12.71
N GLU A 229 -25.60 1.69 13.31
CA GLU A 229 -24.58 2.48 12.61
C GLU A 229 -23.63 1.61 11.78
N GLU A 230 -23.34 0.38 12.24
CA GLU A 230 -22.52 -0.60 11.51
C GLU A 230 -23.30 -1.33 10.41
N LEU A 231 -24.61 -1.22 10.41
CA LEU A 231 -25.50 -1.82 9.41
C LEU A 231 -25.80 -0.88 8.22
N SER A 232 -25.52 0.42 8.34
CA SER A 232 -25.76 1.44 7.32
C SER A 232 -24.57 1.62 6.37
#